data_a66109281534a5499332d868691dc03c
#
_entry.id   a66109281534a5499332d868691dc03c
#
_cell.length_a   1.000
_cell.length_b   1.000
_cell.length_c   1.000
_cell.angle_alpha   90.00
_cell.angle_beta   90.00
_cell.angle_gamma   90.00
#
_symmetry.space_group_name_H-M   'P 1'
#
loop_
_entity.id
_entity.type
_entity.pdbx_description
1 polymer ?
#
loop_
_entity_poly.entity_id
_entity_poly.type
_entity_poly.pdbx_seq_one_letter_code
_entity_poly.pdbx_strand_id
1 'polypeptide(L)'
;MPQWKEQLRSLAQGMASAPRVCPEEIPDLEIYMDQLTTYLDRRLGFYNREADTPFVTKSMVNNYSKAKLLPPPLAKRYNRVHVMTLALVCQLKRLFTIQDLGKLLAPVSGEKETARLYCLFLEAQKEAFAKTPALAEELLSALEEEDPNKAKAALVTQLAVRAQRDLLLAERILDTIPAEEPGVKKKKQGG
;
A
#
# COMPACT_ATOMS: atom_id res chain seq x y z
N MET A 1 12.48 -10.65 -31.47
CA MET A 1 12.64 -10.83 -29.99
C MET A 1 11.56 -11.79 -29.50
N PRO A 2 11.82 -12.63 -28.48
CA PRO A 2 10.78 -13.48 -27.91
C PRO A 2 9.63 -12.66 -27.32
N GLN A 3 8.39 -13.03 -27.62
CA GLN A 3 7.16 -12.33 -27.22
C GLN A 3 7.06 -12.07 -25.69
N TRP A 4 7.55 -12.99 -24.87
CA TRP A 4 7.49 -12.86 -23.41
C TRP A 4 8.36 -11.71 -22.89
N LYS A 5 9.50 -11.38 -23.53
CA LYS A 5 10.33 -10.23 -23.14
C LYS A 5 9.59 -8.91 -23.40
N GLU A 6 8.85 -8.83 -24.49
CA GLU A 6 8.02 -7.66 -24.79
C GLU A 6 6.85 -7.52 -23.80
N GLN A 7 6.23 -8.64 -23.44
CA GLN A 7 5.21 -8.67 -22.38
C GLN A 7 5.78 -8.14 -21.03
N LEU A 8 7.01 -8.54 -20.66
CA LEU A 8 7.64 -8.04 -19.43
C LEU A 8 7.87 -6.52 -19.49
N ARG A 9 8.34 -5.99 -20.63
CA ARG A 9 8.50 -4.54 -20.84
C ARG A 9 7.18 -3.81 -20.68
N SER A 10 6.13 -4.34 -21.32
CA SER A 10 4.78 -3.76 -21.20
C SER A 10 4.26 -3.76 -19.78
N LEU A 11 4.47 -4.85 -19.01
CA LEU A 11 4.12 -4.91 -17.59
C LEU A 11 4.90 -3.89 -16.77
N ALA A 12 6.20 -3.77 -17.00
CA ALA A 12 7.05 -2.80 -16.31
C ALA A 12 6.64 -1.35 -16.60
N GLN A 13 6.29 -1.06 -17.85
CA GLN A 13 5.78 0.26 -18.25
C GLN A 13 4.41 0.55 -17.62
N GLY A 14 3.52 -0.44 -17.55
CA GLY A 14 2.24 -0.34 -16.84
C GLY A 14 2.41 -0.01 -15.36
N MET A 15 3.39 -0.62 -14.69
CA MET A 15 3.72 -0.31 -13.30
C MET A 15 4.24 1.12 -13.12
N ALA A 16 5.07 1.63 -14.04
CA ALA A 16 5.54 3.01 -13.99
C ALA A 16 4.39 4.04 -14.05
N SER A 17 3.29 3.65 -14.68
CA SER A 17 2.06 4.45 -14.82
C SER A 17 0.97 4.07 -13.82
N ALA A 18 1.30 3.32 -12.76
CA ALA A 18 0.31 2.85 -11.78
C ALA A 18 -0.50 3.99 -11.16
N PRO A 19 -1.83 3.82 -11.02
CA PRO A 19 -2.70 4.87 -10.50
C PRO A 19 -2.39 5.17 -9.03
N ARG A 20 -2.56 6.42 -8.65
CA ARG A 20 -2.44 6.91 -7.29
C ARG A 20 -3.66 7.74 -6.92
N VAL A 21 -3.99 7.81 -5.66
CA VAL A 21 -5.03 8.69 -5.14
C VAL A 21 -4.34 9.79 -4.34
N CYS A 22 -4.11 10.95 -4.97
CA CYS A 22 -3.50 12.07 -4.28
C CYS A 22 -4.46 12.66 -3.25
N PRO A 23 -3.99 13.18 -2.10
CA PRO A 23 -4.87 13.77 -1.09
C PRO A 23 -5.80 14.86 -1.66
N GLU A 24 -5.32 15.64 -2.62
CA GLU A 24 -6.06 16.71 -3.28
C GLU A 24 -7.23 16.21 -4.12
N GLU A 25 -7.15 14.96 -4.60
CA GLU A 25 -8.22 14.31 -5.39
C GLU A 25 -9.29 13.65 -4.51
N ILE A 26 -9.04 13.55 -3.20
CA ILE A 26 -10.02 12.99 -2.27
C ILE A 26 -11.04 14.07 -1.95
N PRO A 27 -12.33 13.83 -2.23
CA PRO A 27 -13.38 14.80 -1.92
C PRO A 27 -13.37 15.19 -0.44
N ASP A 28 -13.52 16.48 -0.16
CA ASP A 28 -13.71 16.99 1.21
C ASP A 28 -15.19 16.85 1.64
N LEU A 29 -15.67 15.63 1.55
CA LEU A 29 -17.04 15.24 1.86
C LEU A 29 -17.02 13.96 2.70
N GLU A 30 -17.96 13.86 3.60
CA GLU A 30 -18.22 12.62 4.33
C GLU A 30 -19.04 11.66 3.45
N ILE A 31 -18.52 10.47 3.22
CA ILE A 31 -19.12 9.45 2.34
C ILE A 31 -19.55 8.21 3.13
N TYR A 32 -20.53 7.48 2.60
CA TYR A 32 -20.96 6.22 3.18
C TYR A 32 -20.04 5.05 2.79
N MET A 33 -20.13 3.94 3.54
CA MET A 33 -19.33 2.74 3.33
C MET A 33 -19.31 2.26 1.87
N ASP A 34 -20.45 2.25 1.20
CA ASP A 34 -20.56 1.78 -0.20
C ASP A 34 -19.84 2.72 -1.18
N GLN A 35 -19.93 4.01 -0.94
CA GLN A 35 -19.22 5.02 -1.73
C GLN A 35 -17.71 4.92 -1.51
N LEU A 36 -17.29 4.74 -0.26
CA LEU A 36 -15.89 4.56 0.11
C LEU A 36 -15.27 3.34 -0.58
N THR A 37 -15.89 2.17 -0.48
CA THR A 37 -15.38 0.95 -1.10
C THR A 37 -15.37 1.05 -2.62
N THR A 38 -16.44 1.57 -3.23
CA THR A 38 -16.51 1.78 -4.67
C THR A 38 -15.46 2.79 -5.17
N TYR A 39 -15.23 3.87 -4.44
CA TYR A 39 -14.23 4.88 -4.78
C TYR A 39 -12.82 4.27 -4.81
N LEU A 40 -12.43 3.58 -3.73
CA LEU A 40 -11.12 2.95 -3.63
C LEU A 40 -10.93 1.83 -4.65
N ASP A 41 -11.96 1.03 -4.90
CA ASP A 41 -11.91 -0.06 -5.87
C ASP A 41 -11.68 0.46 -7.29
N ARG A 42 -12.40 1.50 -7.70
CA ARG A 42 -12.23 2.13 -9.02
C ARG A 42 -10.85 2.78 -9.20
N ARG A 43 -10.29 3.36 -8.14
CA ARG A 43 -9.04 4.10 -8.20
C ARG A 43 -7.80 3.20 -8.04
N LEU A 44 -7.91 2.13 -7.25
CA LEU A 44 -6.78 1.31 -6.82
C LEU A 44 -6.89 -0.17 -7.19
N GLY A 45 -7.92 -0.57 -7.94
CA GLY A 45 -8.09 -1.95 -8.41
C GLY A 45 -6.92 -2.48 -9.25
N PHE A 46 -6.13 -1.59 -9.86
CA PHE A 46 -4.87 -1.93 -10.53
C PHE A 46 -3.92 -2.78 -9.67
N TYR A 47 -3.92 -2.58 -8.36
CA TYR A 47 -3.04 -3.30 -7.43
C TYR A 47 -3.52 -4.72 -7.10
N ASN A 48 -4.69 -5.12 -7.56
CA ASN A 48 -5.16 -6.49 -7.42
C ASN A 48 -4.46 -7.43 -8.39
N ARG A 49 -4.10 -8.60 -7.91
CA ARG A 49 -3.53 -9.65 -8.78
C ARG A 49 -4.58 -10.25 -9.71
N GLU A 50 -5.82 -10.33 -9.23
CA GLU A 50 -6.98 -10.86 -9.95
C GLU A 50 -7.95 -9.72 -10.23
N ALA A 51 -8.34 -9.55 -11.48
CA ALA A 51 -9.16 -8.41 -11.92
C ALA A 51 -10.54 -8.37 -11.24
N ASP A 52 -11.12 -9.53 -10.91
CA ASP A 52 -12.46 -9.65 -10.33
C ASP A 52 -12.46 -9.53 -8.79
N THR A 53 -11.28 -9.38 -8.17
CA THR A 53 -11.18 -9.25 -6.72
C THR A 53 -11.28 -7.77 -6.34
N PRO A 54 -12.23 -7.35 -5.46
CA PRO A 54 -12.30 -5.96 -5.04
C PRO A 54 -11.06 -5.56 -4.23
N PHE A 55 -10.58 -4.34 -4.46
CA PHE A 55 -9.43 -3.78 -3.73
C PHE A 55 -9.71 -3.69 -2.22
N VAL A 56 -10.93 -3.28 -1.86
CA VAL A 56 -11.41 -3.23 -0.47
C VAL A 56 -12.86 -3.64 -0.37
N THR A 57 -13.19 -4.43 0.65
CA THR A 57 -14.57 -4.86 0.95
C THR A 57 -15.07 -4.24 2.24
N LYS A 58 -16.39 -4.18 2.42
CA LYS A 58 -17.03 -3.77 3.69
C LYS A 58 -16.53 -4.58 4.89
N SER A 59 -16.34 -5.89 4.70
CA SER A 59 -15.80 -6.78 5.73
C SER A 59 -14.39 -6.38 6.14
N MET A 60 -13.53 -6.04 5.17
CA MET A 60 -12.17 -5.55 5.44
C MET A 60 -12.18 -4.24 6.22
N VAL A 61 -13.00 -3.26 5.81
CA VAL A 61 -13.13 -1.99 6.54
C VAL A 61 -13.57 -2.22 8.00
N ASN A 62 -14.56 -3.09 8.21
CA ASN A 62 -15.02 -3.46 9.55
C ASN A 62 -13.92 -4.14 10.38
N ASN A 63 -13.12 -5.03 9.77
CA ASN A 63 -12.01 -5.68 10.45
C ASN A 63 -10.91 -4.69 10.83
N TYR A 64 -10.55 -3.75 9.95
CA TYR A 64 -9.57 -2.71 10.23
C TYR A 64 -10.05 -1.72 11.31
N SER A 65 -11.35 -1.40 11.32
CA SER A 65 -11.95 -0.60 12.40
C SER A 65 -11.89 -1.32 13.76
N LYS A 66 -12.22 -2.63 13.80
CA LYS A 66 -12.08 -3.45 15.01
C LYS A 66 -10.63 -3.55 15.50
N ALA A 67 -9.69 -3.63 14.57
CA ALA A 67 -8.25 -3.64 14.84
C ALA A 67 -7.69 -2.25 15.20
N LYS A 68 -8.54 -1.21 15.26
CA LYS A 68 -8.17 0.20 15.55
C LYS A 68 -7.18 0.81 14.55
N LEU A 69 -7.07 0.26 13.35
CA LEU A 69 -6.29 0.87 12.25
C LEU A 69 -6.99 2.09 11.66
N LEU A 70 -8.30 2.19 11.82
CA LEU A 70 -9.10 3.31 11.36
C LEU A 70 -9.71 4.04 12.54
N PRO A 71 -9.81 5.38 12.51
CA PRO A 71 -10.62 6.10 13.46
C PRO A 71 -12.09 5.66 13.37
N PRO A 72 -12.88 5.80 14.43
CA PRO A 72 -14.30 5.47 14.36
C PRO A 72 -15.04 6.43 13.40
N PRO A 73 -15.88 5.90 12.49
CA PRO A 73 -16.66 6.75 11.61
C PRO A 73 -17.71 7.54 12.40
N LEU A 74 -17.90 8.82 12.08
CA LEU A 74 -18.94 9.65 12.68
C LEU A 74 -20.27 9.43 11.94
N ALA A 75 -21.32 9.04 12.66
CA ALA A 75 -22.64 8.75 12.08
C ALA A 75 -22.57 7.80 10.84
N LYS A 76 -21.71 6.79 10.87
CA LYS A 76 -21.44 5.85 9.77
C LYS A 76 -20.89 6.51 8.50
N ARG A 77 -20.31 7.69 8.61
CA ARG A 77 -19.66 8.40 7.52
C ARG A 77 -18.16 8.39 7.65
N TYR A 78 -17.49 8.35 6.51
CA TYR A 78 -16.05 8.26 6.34
C TYR A 78 -15.53 9.52 5.65
N ASN A 79 -14.48 10.11 6.19
CA ASN A 79 -13.83 11.32 5.67
C ASN A 79 -12.49 11.01 4.99
N ARG A 80 -11.75 12.05 4.61
CA ARG A 80 -10.44 11.95 3.94
C ARG A 80 -9.44 11.09 4.70
N VAL A 81 -9.40 11.18 6.03
CA VAL A 81 -8.50 10.37 6.87
C VAL A 81 -8.75 8.88 6.65
N HIS A 82 -10.01 8.47 6.62
CA HIS A 82 -10.38 7.08 6.36
C HIS A 82 -9.96 6.62 4.97
N VAL A 83 -10.13 7.46 3.94
CA VAL A 83 -9.73 7.15 2.56
C VAL A 83 -8.22 6.94 2.47
N MET A 84 -7.42 7.88 2.98
CA MET A 84 -5.96 7.80 2.98
C MET A 84 -5.45 6.58 3.76
N THR A 85 -5.98 6.36 4.96
CA THR A 85 -5.59 5.23 5.80
C THR A 85 -5.94 3.89 5.13
N LEU A 86 -7.12 3.75 4.56
CA LEU A 86 -7.53 2.53 3.86
C LEU A 86 -6.69 2.29 2.59
N ALA A 87 -6.41 3.34 1.81
CA ALA A 87 -5.55 3.23 0.64
C ALA A 87 -4.15 2.73 1.02
N LEU A 88 -3.57 3.24 2.11
CA LEU A 88 -2.29 2.81 2.65
C LEU A 88 -2.35 1.35 3.15
N VAL A 89 -3.28 1.05 4.06
CA VAL A 89 -3.43 -0.27 4.70
C VAL A 89 -3.69 -1.36 3.65
N CYS A 90 -4.58 -1.11 2.68
CA CYS A 90 -4.92 -2.10 1.66
C CYS A 90 -3.74 -2.40 0.71
N GLN A 91 -2.83 -1.45 0.48
CA GLN A 91 -1.63 -1.69 -0.32
C GLN A 91 -0.54 -2.41 0.49
N LEU A 92 -0.40 -2.09 1.78
CA LEU A 92 0.63 -2.66 2.65
C LEU A 92 0.26 -4.00 3.30
N LYS A 93 -1.03 -4.40 3.31
CA LYS A 93 -1.52 -5.64 3.94
C LYS A 93 -0.89 -6.93 3.39
N ARG A 94 -0.25 -6.87 2.22
CA ARG A 94 0.47 -8.02 1.63
C ARG A 94 1.88 -8.18 2.19
N LEU A 95 2.39 -7.12 2.80
CA LEU A 95 3.75 -7.07 3.34
C LEU A 95 3.73 -7.21 4.86
N PHE A 96 2.73 -6.63 5.53
CA PHE A 96 2.67 -6.50 6.98
C PHE A 96 1.41 -7.14 7.55
N THR A 97 1.53 -7.69 8.75
CA THR A 97 0.39 -8.14 9.54
C THR A 97 -0.47 -6.97 10.02
N ILE A 98 -1.68 -7.26 10.49
CA ILE A 98 -2.54 -6.22 11.11
C ILE A 98 -1.86 -5.59 12.33
N GLN A 99 -1.09 -6.37 13.09
CA GLN A 99 -0.35 -5.87 14.25
C GLN A 99 0.77 -4.93 13.83
N ASP A 100 1.49 -5.24 12.76
CA ASP A 100 2.55 -4.40 12.21
C ASP A 100 2.01 -3.09 11.66
N LEU A 101 0.88 -3.16 10.94
CA LEU A 101 0.17 -1.95 10.49
C LEU A 101 -0.32 -1.10 11.67
N GLY A 102 -0.71 -1.73 12.78
CA GLY A 102 -1.03 -1.04 14.03
C GLY A 102 0.17 -0.30 14.60
N LYS A 103 1.34 -0.93 14.68
CA LYS A 103 2.60 -0.26 15.10
C LYS A 103 2.98 0.89 14.18
N LEU A 104 2.87 0.69 12.85
CA LEU A 104 3.16 1.72 11.84
C LEU A 104 2.28 2.96 12.02
N LEU A 105 1.00 2.78 12.32
CA LEU A 105 0.02 3.86 12.44
C LEU A 105 -0.07 4.45 13.85
N ALA A 106 0.44 3.78 14.88
CA ALA A 106 0.37 4.24 16.27
C ALA A 106 0.89 5.67 16.50
N PRO A 107 2.03 6.09 15.92
CA PRO A 107 2.51 7.46 16.08
C PRO A 107 1.75 8.51 15.26
N VAL A 108 0.79 8.10 14.41
CA VAL A 108 0.09 8.96 13.46
C VAL A 108 -1.28 9.33 14.00
N SER A 109 -1.50 10.59 14.28
CA SER A 109 -2.77 11.07 14.84
C SER A 109 -3.33 12.27 14.09
N GLY A 110 -4.63 12.21 13.78
CA GLY A 110 -5.34 13.28 13.08
C GLY A 110 -5.01 13.40 11.60
N GLU A 111 -5.69 14.32 10.93
CA GLU A 111 -5.65 14.46 9.48
C GLU A 111 -4.28 14.87 8.94
N LYS A 112 -3.63 15.83 9.60
CA LYS A 112 -2.34 16.38 9.15
C LYS A 112 -1.23 15.32 9.12
N GLU A 113 -1.12 14.50 10.17
CA GLU A 113 -0.09 13.46 10.24
C GLU A 113 -0.41 12.29 9.30
N THR A 114 -1.70 11.92 9.20
CA THR A 114 -2.14 10.91 8.22
C THR A 114 -1.82 11.35 6.78
N ALA A 115 -2.14 12.60 6.43
CA ALA A 115 -1.82 13.14 5.12
C ALA A 115 -0.32 13.15 4.86
N ARG A 116 0.50 13.54 5.84
CA ARG A 116 1.96 13.53 5.72
C ARG A 116 2.51 12.13 5.46
N LEU A 117 2.10 11.12 6.25
CA LEU A 117 2.53 9.74 6.05
C LEU A 117 2.09 9.22 4.69
N TYR A 118 0.84 9.52 4.32
CA TYR A 118 0.30 9.09 3.04
C TYR A 118 1.00 9.73 1.85
N CYS A 119 1.35 11.02 1.91
CA CYS A 119 2.16 11.68 0.88
C CYS A 119 3.55 11.06 0.75
N LEU A 120 4.24 10.78 1.87
CA LEU A 120 5.53 10.07 1.85
C LEU A 120 5.41 8.70 1.18
N PHE A 121 4.36 7.96 1.48
CA PHE A 121 4.07 6.68 0.82
C PHE A 121 3.88 6.84 -0.69
N LEU A 122 3.10 7.83 -1.14
CA LEU A 122 2.84 8.07 -2.56
C LEU A 122 4.11 8.50 -3.32
N GLU A 123 4.96 9.32 -2.70
CA GLU A 123 6.24 9.75 -3.27
C GLU A 123 7.19 8.56 -3.42
N ALA A 124 7.37 7.77 -2.36
CA ALA A 124 8.19 6.56 -2.40
C ALA A 124 7.68 5.56 -3.46
N GLN A 125 6.37 5.35 -3.54
CA GLN A 125 5.75 4.50 -4.54
C GLN A 125 6.00 5.03 -5.96
N LYS A 126 5.81 6.34 -6.19
CA LYS A 126 6.08 6.99 -7.48
C LYS A 126 7.52 6.77 -7.92
N GLU A 127 8.47 7.02 -7.03
CA GLU A 127 9.89 6.88 -7.31
C GLU A 127 10.27 5.43 -7.62
N ALA A 128 9.82 4.48 -6.80
CA ALA A 128 10.10 3.06 -6.98
C ALA A 128 9.51 2.53 -8.30
N PHE A 129 8.26 2.88 -8.60
CA PHE A 129 7.57 2.38 -9.78
C PHE A 129 8.08 3.01 -11.07
N ALA A 130 8.51 4.27 -11.05
CA ALA A 130 9.13 4.91 -12.20
C ALA A 130 10.44 4.23 -12.63
N LYS A 131 11.13 3.54 -11.72
CA LYS A 131 12.36 2.79 -12.00
C LYS A 131 12.11 1.39 -12.57
N THR A 132 10.86 0.90 -12.59
CA THR A 132 10.53 -0.46 -13.00
C THR A 132 10.92 -0.80 -14.45
N PRO A 133 10.73 0.10 -15.45
CA PRO A 133 11.18 -0.19 -16.81
C PRO A 133 12.70 -0.37 -16.92
N ALA A 134 13.48 0.49 -16.27
CA ALA A 134 14.94 0.37 -16.26
C ALA A 134 15.41 -0.92 -15.56
N LEU A 135 14.76 -1.28 -14.46
CA LEU A 135 15.01 -2.54 -13.76
C LEU A 135 14.69 -3.75 -14.65
N ALA A 136 13.60 -3.71 -15.43
CA ALA A 136 13.25 -4.78 -16.35
C ALA A 136 14.32 -4.96 -17.43
N GLU A 137 14.87 -3.88 -17.99
CA GLU A 137 15.96 -3.95 -18.98
C GLU A 137 17.27 -4.47 -18.36
N GLU A 138 17.63 -4.02 -17.15
CA GLU A 138 18.78 -4.55 -16.40
C GLU A 138 18.69 -6.07 -16.23
N LEU A 139 17.53 -6.54 -15.76
CA LEU A 139 17.28 -7.97 -15.53
C LEU A 139 17.31 -8.77 -16.84
N LEU A 140 16.71 -8.24 -17.90
CA LEU A 140 16.71 -8.90 -19.22
C LEU A 140 18.10 -8.97 -19.86
N SER A 141 18.93 -7.95 -19.67
CA SER A 141 20.29 -7.88 -20.22
C SER A 141 21.25 -8.81 -19.51
N ALA A 142 21.05 -9.05 -18.21
CA ALA A 142 21.84 -9.96 -17.40
C ALA A 142 21.46 -11.44 -17.54
N LEU A 143 20.41 -11.74 -18.33
CA LEU A 143 19.86 -13.07 -18.45
C LEU A 143 20.51 -13.84 -19.60
N GLU A 144 21.23 -14.93 -19.28
CA GLU A 144 21.86 -15.83 -20.24
C GLU A 144 21.01 -17.05 -20.60
N GLU A 145 19.89 -17.28 -19.89
CA GLU A 145 19.03 -18.45 -20.06
C GLU A 145 18.16 -18.33 -21.33
N GLU A 146 18.22 -19.33 -22.19
CA GLU A 146 17.49 -19.39 -23.46
C GLU A 146 16.08 -19.96 -23.31
N ASP A 147 15.84 -20.87 -22.37
CA ASP A 147 14.50 -21.41 -22.10
C ASP A 147 13.61 -20.33 -21.44
N PRO A 148 12.47 -19.96 -22.04
CA PRO A 148 11.63 -18.88 -21.54
C PRO A 148 11.06 -19.10 -20.14
N ASN A 149 10.80 -20.35 -19.75
CA ASN A 149 10.22 -20.65 -18.44
C ASN A 149 11.27 -20.62 -17.33
N LYS A 150 12.46 -21.14 -17.62
CA LYS A 150 13.62 -21.03 -16.70
C LYS A 150 14.03 -19.57 -16.55
N ALA A 151 14.05 -18.81 -17.64
CA ALA A 151 14.32 -17.38 -17.64
C ALA A 151 13.35 -16.62 -16.72
N LYS A 152 12.04 -16.84 -16.88
CA LYS A 152 11.01 -16.24 -16.01
C LYS A 152 11.18 -16.64 -14.55
N ALA A 153 11.49 -17.93 -14.27
CA ALA A 153 11.73 -18.40 -12.91
C ALA A 153 12.93 -17.69 -12.26
N ALA A 154 14.02 -17.52 -13.01
CA ALA A 154 15.21 -16.80 -12.55
C ALA A 154 14.88 -15.32 -12.23
N LEU A 155 14.15 -14.65 -13.11
CA LEU A 155 13.72 -13.26 -12.90
C LEU A 155 12.82 -13.10 -11.65
N VAL A 156 11.84 -13.99 -11.48
CA VAL A 156 10.96 -13.99 -10.30
C VAL A 156 11.79 -14.21 -9.03
N THR A 157 12.74 -15.12 -9.04
CA THR A 157 13.62 -15.38 -7.89
C THR A 157 14.47 -14.16 -7.53
N GLN A 158 15.08 -13.48 -8.51
CA GLN A 158 15.86 -12.27 -8.27
C GLN A 158 15.01 -11.14 -7.68
N LEU A 159 13.81 -10.93 -8.23
CA LEU A 159 12.87 -9.92 -7.72
C LEU A 159 12.39 -10.28 -6.29
N ALA A 160 12.13 -11.55 -6.02
CA ALA A 160 11.72 -12.00 -4.69
C ALA A 160 12.81 -11.75 -3.62
N VAL A 161 14.09 -12.00 -3.95
CA VAL A 161 15.22 -11.72 -3.04
C VAL A 161 15.36 -10.21 -2.77
N ARG A 162 15.21 -9.37 -3.80
CA ARG A 162 15.22 -7.90 -3.63
C ARG A 162 14.08 -7.46 -2.69
N ALA A 163 12.86 -7.95 -2.93
CA ALA A 163 11.70 -7.64 -2.09
C ALA A 163 11.89 -8.14 -0.64
N GLN A 164 12.46 -9.34 -0.46
CA GLN A 164 12.73 -9.90 0.87
C GLN A 164 13.73 -9.03 1.65
N ARG A 165 14.80 -8.54 1.02
CA ARG A 165 15.77 -7.64 1.66
C ARG A 165 15.08 -6.38 2.18
N ASP A 166 14.28 -5.73 1.34
CA ASP A 166 13.63 -4.47 1.68
C ASP A 166 12.56 -4.68 2.77
N LEU A 167 11.82 -5.80 2.70
CA LEU A 167 10.85 -6.16 3.72
C LEU A 167 11.50 -6.44 5.07
N LEU A 168 12.58 -7.23 5.11
CA LEU A 168 13.32 -7.52 6.35
C LEU A 168 13.85 -6.24 7.01
N LEU A 169 14.36 -5.29 6.22
CA LEU A 169 14.80 -4.00 6.76
C LEU A 169 13.63 -3.21 7.34
N ALA A 170 12.51 -3.16 6.63
CA ALA A 170 11.30 -2.46 7.09
C ALA A 170 10.75 -3.07 8.39
N GLU A 171 10.70 -4.40 8.51
CA GLU A 171 10.30 -5.12 9.73
C GLU A 171 11.22 -4.79 10.91
N ARG A 172 12.56 -4.77 10.70
CA ARG A 172 13.51 -4.41 11.75
C ARG A 172 13.33 -2.97 12.23
N ILE A 173 13.07 -2.03 11.32
CA ILE A 173 12.77 -0.64 11.69
C ILE A 173 11.46 -0.58 12.46
N LEU A 174 10.42 -1.29 11.99
CA LEU A 174 9.12 -1.33 12.64
C LEU A 174 9.20 -1.87 14.09
N ASP A 175 10.06 -2.84 14.35
CA ASP A 175 10.29 -3.39 15.68
C ASP A 175 10.93 -2.39 16.66
N THR A 176 11.50 -1.29 16.17
CA THR A 176 12.02 -0.20 16.99
C THR A 176 10.93 0.81 17.43
N ILE A 177 9.76 0.77 16.83
CA ILE A 177 8.64 1.63 17.21
C ILE A 177 8.06 1.09 18.52
N PRO A 178 8.03 1.90 19.61
CA PRO A 178 7.48 1.46 20.88
C PRO A 178 6.03 1.02 20.72
N ALA A 179 5.67 -0.12 21.33
CA ALA A 179 4.27 -0.49 21.43
C ALA A 179 3.55 0.57 22.29
N GLU A 180 2.35 1.01 21.89
CA GLU A 180 1.53 1.84 22.78
C GLU A 180 1.29 1.08 24.08
N GLU A 181 1.71 1.65 25.22
CA GLU A 181 1.33 1.13 26.50
C GLU A 181 -0.19 1.21 26.65
N PRO A 182 -0.88 0.11 26.96
CA PRO A 182 -2.31 0.15 27.18
C PRO A 182 -2.59 0.96 28.46
N GLY A 183 -2.95 2.26 28.30
CA GLY A 183 -3.64 2.97 29.36
C GLY A 183 -2.94 4.10 30.11
N VAL A 184 -2.32 5.05 29.43
CA VAL A 184 -2.19 6.39 30.02
C VAL A 184 -3.25 7.31 29.42
N LYS A 185 -4.43 7.32 30.03
CA LYS A 185 -5.42 8.39 29.81
C LYS A 185 -4.72 9.71 30.12
N LYS A 186 -4.40 10.51 29.11
CA LYS A 186 -4.02 11.91 29.31
C LYS A 186 -5.12 12.56 30.15
N LYS A 187 -4.85 12.78 31.46
CA LYS A 187 -5.70 13.61 32.29
C LYS A 187 -5.79 14.97 31.60
N LYS A 188 -7.00 15.35 31.20
CA LYS A 188 -7.32 16.75 30.88
C LYS A 188 -6.90 17.57 32.08
N GLN A 189 -5.82 18.35 31.96
CA GLN A 189 -5.57 19.44 32.86
C GLN A 189 -6.64 20.50 32.56
N GLY A 190 -7.65 20.55 33.38
CA GLY A 190 -8.55 21.68 33.47
C GLY A 190 -7.83 22.82 34.19
N GLY A 191 -7.97 24.00 33.69
CA GLY A 191 -7.59 25.28 34.21
C GLY A 191 -8.18 26.34 33.30
#